data_8d29ced5a6ae9a77ba8a625813be9d86
#
_entry.id   8d29ced5a6ae9a77ba8a625813be9d86
#
_cell.length_a   1.000
_cell.length_b   1.000
_cell.length_c   1.000
_cell.angle_alpha   90.00
_cell.angle_beta   90.00
_cell.angle_gamma   90.00
#
_symmetry.space_group_name_H-M   'P 1'
#
loop_
_entity.id
_entity.type
_entity.pdbx_description
1 polymer ?
#
loop_
_entity_poly.entity_id
_entity_poly.type
_entity_poly.pdbx_seq_one_letter_code
_entity_poly.pdbx_strand_id
1 'polypeptide(L)'
;VAALALQQRGFAVTIVDRIKPTPGPHGLGMDIRNVALSQGSRQLVESVIAWPQQAGMFKSMRVWEQWGVNALNFDAEELDSNCLGWICEVAPLLQALWQQLEANPGIRIVLGDIQLVESNPTGVAITVAGESLSADFLVAADGARSAVRNLLEVPTQVWPTGQSALTTVVETERSHEHTAWQRFLVDGPLAFLPSKHEHYCSVVWSQSLTSIEANLALTDAEFCQHVGGALENRLGNIVQVAQRLSFPLQQQLAQSAQPRPRILLIGDALRVVHPLAGLGMNLGLEDVRTLLQRVDETNADLAPECFTKFARQRLLKSQLMLRILAGLKTLYGQPSPVLSWIRNVGVGAVNRSDWLKRQIMIEVLGGREVLARKNSH
;
A
#
# COMPACT_ATOMS: atom_id res chain seq x y z
N VAL A 1 6.11 11.59 -5.00
CA VAL A 1 7.30 11.24 -4.21
C VAL A 1 8.51 11.04 -5.13
N ALA A 2 8.48 10.10 -6.11
CA ALA A 2 9.62 9.84 -7.00
C ALA A 2 10.12 11.10 -7.73
N ALA A 3 9.21 11.87 -8.30
CA ALA A 3 9.51 13.09 -9.04
C ALA A 3 10.22 14.15 -8.18
N LEU A 4 9.71 14.42 -6.99
CA LEU A 4 10.33 15.35 -6.04
C LEU A 4 11.71 14.88 -5.61
N ALA A 5 11.86 13.60 -5.30
CA ALA A 5 13.12 13.03 -4.85
C ALA A 5 14.20 12.96 -5.97
N LEU A 6 13.80 12.76 -7.23
CA LEU A 6 14.69 12.83 -8.39
C LEU A 6 15.10 14.27 -8.68
N GLN A 7 14.16 15.21 -8.59
CA GLN A 7 14.46 16.62 -8.76
C GLN A 7 15.47 17.14 -7.72
N GLN A 8 15.35 16.70 -6.45
CA GLN A 8 16.35 17.01 -5.40
C GLN A 8 17.74 16.48 -5.72
N ARG A 9 17.87 15.50 -6.63
CA ARG A 9 19.14 14.96 -7.14
C ARG A 9 19.62 15.63 -8.44
N GLY A 10 18.96 16.73 -8.82
CA GLY A 10 19.35 17.54 -9.98
C GLY A 10 18.77 17.09 -11.31
N PHE A 11 17.84 16.13 -11.34
CA PHE A 11 17.16 15.74 -12.58
C PHE A 11 16.12 16.77 -13.00
N ALA A 12 16.05 17.06 -14.31
CA ALA A 12 14.90 17.72 -14.90
C ALA A 12 13.74 16.73 -14.97
N VAL A 13 12.62 17.04 -14.32
CA VAL A 13 11.50 16.10 -14.19
C VAL A 13 10.25 16.64 -14.87
N THR A 14 9.64 15.84 -15.73
CA THR A 14 8.28 16.07 -16.24
C THR A 14 7.35 15.02 -15.66
N ILE A 15 6.28 15.47 -15.01
CA ILE A 15 5.19 14.61 -14.56
C ILE A 15 4.07 14.67 -15.58
N VAL A 16 3.54 13.49 -15.91
CA VAL A 16 2.31 13.36 -16.69
C VAL A 16 1.26 12.68 -15.83
N ASP A 17 0.10 13.32 -15.69
CA ASP A 17 -1.08 12.73 -15.03
C ASP A 17 -2.33 13.13 -15.81
N ARG A 18 -3.41 12.36 -15.68
CA ARG A 18 -4.67 12.66 -16.35
C ARG A 18 -5.37 13.87 -15.79
N ILE A 19 -5.40 13.97 -14.47
CA ILE A 19 -6.10 15.03 -13.74
C ILE A 19 -5.34 15.35 -12.44
N LYS A 20 -5.57 16.54 -11.92
CA LYS A 20 -5.14 16.89 -10.56
C LYS A 20 -5.87 16.06 -9.51
N PRO A 21 -5.23 15.75 -8.37
CA PRO A 21 -5.93 15.12 -7.25
C PRO A 21 -7.12 15.96 -6.81
N THR A 22 -8.27 15.29 -6.66
CA THR A 22 -9.48 15.89 -6.09
C THR A 22 -9.64 15.45 -4.64
N PRO A 23 -10.35 16.23 -3.80
CA PRO A 23 -10.72 15.80 -2.47
C PRO A 23 -11.35 14.40 -2.50
N GLY A 24 -10.97 13.56 -1.55
CA GLY A 24 -11.53 12.22 -1.42
C GLY A 24 -12.95 12.23 -0.83
N PRO A 25 -13.63 11.08 -0.85
CA PRO A 25 -14.88 10.91 -0.13
C PRO A 25 -14.61 11.00 1.38
N HIS A 26 -15.25 11.94 2.05
CA HIS A 26 -15.10 12.19 3.48
C HIS A 26 -16.29 11.64 4.28
N GLY A 27 -16.01 11.20 5.50
CA GLY A 27 -17.01 10.82 6.48
C GLY A 27 -16.45 10.89 7.89
N LEU A 28 -17.24 11.37 8.83
CA LEU A 28 -16.83 11.59 10.22
C LEU A 28 -15.57 12.46 10.35
N GLY A 29 -15.40 13.43 9.44
CA GLY A 29 -14.26 14.34 9.44
C GLY A 29 -12.95 13.78 8.85
N MET A 30 -12.98 12.60 8.25
CA MET A 30 -11.82 11.92 7.67
C MET A 30 -12.04 11.50 6.21
N ASP A 31 -10.96 11.32 5.45
CA ASP A 31 -11.01 10.61 4.16
C ASP A 31 -11.35 9.14 4.43
N ILE A 32 -12.29 8.58 3.66
CA ILE A 32 -12.65 7.17 3.75
C ILE A 32 -11.52 6.28 3.24
N ARG A 33 -10.67 6.79 2.35
CA ARG A 33 -9.52 6.06 1.81
C ARG A 33 -8.30 6.30 2.70
N ASN A 34 -7.88 5.27 3.37
CA ASN A 34 -6.72 5.29 4.25
C ASN A 34 -5.70 4.23 3.84
N VAL A 35 -4.44 4.50 4.12
CA VAL A 35 -3.33 3.59 3.87
C VAL A 35 -2.44 3.46 5.08
N ALA A 36 -1.98 2.25 5.35
CA ALA A 36 -0.98 2.01 6.37
C ALA A 36 0.42 2.27 5.79
N LEU A 37 1.18 3.18 6.37
CA LEU A 37 2.55 3.49 5.97
C LEU A 37 3.54 3.00 7.02
N SER A 38 4.56 2.30 6.54
CA SER A 38 5.70 1.85 7.34
C SER A 38 6.64 3.00 7.67
N GLN A 39 7.55 2.79 8.62
CA GLN A 39 8.56 3.77 8.98
C GLN A 39 9.45 4.16 7.79
N GLY A 40 9.85 3.20 6.94
CA GLY A 40 10.64 3.49 5.75
C GLY A 40 9.86 4.30 4.71
N SER A 41 8.57 4.02 4.56
CA SER A 41 7.69 4.80 3.69
C SER A 41 7.51 6.23 4.20
N ARG A 42 7.32 6.40 5.50
CA ARG A 42 7.26 7.71 6.15
C ARG A 42 8.52 8.53 5.90
N GLN A 43 9.69 7.97 6.19
CA GLN A 43 10.97 8.67 5.98
C GLN A 43 11.15 9.14 4.54
N LEU A 44 10.76 8.33 3.56
CA LEU A 44 10.80 8.72 2.15
C LEU A 44 9.83 9.86 1.85
N VAL A 45 8.61 9.84 2.38
CA VAL A 45 7.64 10.92 2.21
C VAL A 45 8.12 12.21 2.89
N GLU A 46 8.63 12.11 4.12
CA GLU A 46 9.18 13.26 4.88
C GLU A 46 10.41 13.90 4.21
N SER A 47 11.13 13.16 3.37
CA SER A 47 12.25 13.72 2.61
C SER A 47 11.81 14.70 1.51
N VAL A 48 10.52 14.71 1.15
CA VAL A 48 10.00 15.53 0.04
C VAL A 48 8.84 16.47 0.42
N ILE A 49 8.10 16.17 1.50
CA ILE A 49 7.04 17.03 2.04
C ILE A 49 7.03 16.99 3.58
N ALA A 50 6.40 17.97 4.21
CA ALA A 50 6.06 17.88 5.62
C ALA A 50 5.07 16.72 5.87
N TRP A 51 5.26 15.98 6.97
CA TRP A 51 4.41 14.85 7.31
C TRP A 51 2.97 15.31 7.61
N PRO A 52 1.94 14.64 7.05
CA PRO A 52 0.55 14.98 7.33
C PRO A 52 0.21 14.84 8.83
N GLN A 53 -0.29 15.93 9.41
CA GLN A 53 -0.62 15.98 10.86
C GLN A 53 -1.81 15.10 11.25
N GLN A 54 -2.61 14.66 10.28
CA GLN A 54 -3.80 13.83 10.45
C GLN A 54 -3.47 12.33 10.54
N ALA A 55 -2.22 11.93 10.28
CA ALA A 55 -1.83 10.52 10.32
C ALA A 55 -1.94 9.95 11.74
N GLY A 56 -2.69 8.85 11.88
CA GLY A 56 -2.82 8.08 13.12
C GLY A 56 -1.65 7.13 13.29
N MET A 57 -0.93 7.23 14.40
CA MET A 57 0.15 6.29 14.73
C MET A 57 -0.43 5.03 15.38
N PHE A 58 0.08 3.85 15.01
CA PHE A 58 -0.24 2.63 15.74
C PHE A 58 1.01 1.98 16.34
N LYS A 59 0.86 1.49 17.57
CA LYS A 59 1.93 0.89 18.37
C LYS A 59 1.80 -0.62 18.44
N SER A 60 0.57 -1.10 18.29
CA SER A 60 0.25 -2.51 18.42
C SER A 60 -0.57 -2.99 17.23
N MET A 61 -0.45 -4.29 16.94
CA MET A 61 -1.30 -4.98 15.98
C MET A 61 -1.77 -6.30 16.59
N ARG A 62 -3.07 -6.56 16.53
CA ARG A 62 -3.71 -7.77 17.02
C ARG A 62 -4.37 -8.49 15.85
N VAL A 63 -3.94 -9.72 15.58
CA VAL A 63 -4.40 -10.51 14.45
C VAL A 63 -4.90 -11.86 14.93
N TRP A 64 -6.15 -12.20 14.64
CA TRP A 64 -6.73 -13.49 14.99
C TRP A 64 -7.69 -14.01 13.92
N GLU A 65 -8.11 -15.24 14.03
CA GLU A 65 -9.07 -15.86 13.11
C GLU A 65 -10.40 -16.17 13.79
N GLN A 66 -11.44 -16.40 12.99
CA GLN A 66 -12.82 -16.58 13.44
C GLN A 66 -12.97 -17.77 14.41
N TRP A 67 -12.21 -18.83 14.20
CA TRP A 67 -12.27 -20.05 15.05
C TRP A 67 -10.91 -20.39 15.68
N GLY A 68 -9.97 -19.46 15.66
CA GLY A 68 -8.65 -19.63 16.23
C GLY A 68 -8.65 -19.41 17.74
N VAL A 69 -7.86 -20.25 18.44
CA VAL A 69 -7.63 -20.09 19.89
C VAL A 69 -6.52 -19.08 20.17
N ASN A 70 -5.62 -18.87 19.18
CA ASN A 70 -4.43 -18.04 19.32
C ASN A 70 -4.54 -16.77 18.49
N ALA A 71 -4.07 -15.66 19.04
CA ALA A 71 -3.89 -14.39 18.36
C ALA A 71 -2.40 -14.10 18.16
N LEU A 72 -2.03 -13.49 17.03
CA LEU A 72 -0.72 -12.89 16.83
C LEU A 72 -0.75 -11.46 17.37
N ASN A 73 0.13 -11.18 18.30
CA ASN A 73 0.29 -9.87 18.88
C ASN A 73 1.65 -9.32 18.49
N PHE A 74 1.65 -8.14 17.91
CA PHE A 74 2.84 -7.41 17.54
C PHE A 74 2.84 -6.09 18.28
N ASP A 75 3.91 -5.77 18.96
CA ASP A 75 4.08 -4.54 19.72
C ASP A 75 5.37 -3.83 19.32
N ALA A 76 5.32 -2.51 19.20
CA ALA A 76 6.46 -1.70 18.75
C ALA A 76 7.67 -1.83 19.68
N GLU A 77 7.42 -2.06 20.97
CA GLU A 77 8.46 -2.26 21.98
C GLU A 77 9.35 -3.47 21.67
N GLU A 78 8.82 -4.51 21.04
CA GLU A 78 9.59 -5.70 20.63
C GLU A 78 10.66 -5.39 19.56
N LEU A 79 10.56 -4.23 18.90
CA LEU A 79 11.50 -3.71 17.92
C LEU A 79 12.31 -2.51 18.42
N ASP A 80 12.24 -2.20 19.71
CA ASP A 80 12.82 -0.97 20.26
C ASP A 80 12.34 0.28 19.49
N SER A 81 11.07 0.26 19.03
CA SER A 81 10.46 1.32 18.22
C SER A 81 9.30 1.99 18.96
N ASN A 82 9.05 3.26 18.68
CA ASN A 82 7.94 3.99 19.24
C ASN A 82 6.59 3.66 18.58
N CYS A 83 6.62 3.04 17.40
CA CYS A 83 5.41 2.64 16.67
C CYS A 83 5.73 1.55 15.63
N LEU A 84 4.66 0.88 15.15
CA LEU A 84 4.70 -0.06 14.04
C LEU A 84 4.47 0.64 12.69
N GLY A 85 3.78 1.77 12.69
CA GLY A 85 3.48 2.52 11.47
C GLY A 85 2.42 3.61 11.68
N TRP A 86 1.91 4.12 10.58
CA TRP A 86 0.92 5.21 10.54
C TRP A 86 -0.20 4.89 9.58
N ILE A 87 -1.42 5.25 9.97
CA ILE A 87 -2.58 5.25 9.09
C ILE A 87 -2.75 6.66 8.54
N CYS A 88 -2.55 6.82 7.25
CA CYS A 88 -2.60 8.10 6.57
C CYS A 88 -3.83 8.21 5.67
N GLU A 89 -4.51 9.33 5.75
CA GLU A 89 -5.55 9.72 4.82
C GLU A 89 -4.94 10.00 3.44
N VAL A 90 -5.53 9.43 2.38
CA VAL A 90 -4.94 9.49 1.03
C VAL A 90 -5.06 10.88 0.42
N ALA A 91 -6.23 11.54 0.55
CA ALA A 91 -6.45 12.83 -0.09
C ALA A 91 -5.55 13.95 0.48
N PRO A 92 -5.40 14.13 1.80
CA PRO A 92 -4.46 15.10 2.35
C PRO A 92 -3.00 14.83 1.95
N LEU A 93 -2.59 13.55 1.92
CA LEU A 93 -1.25 13.17 1.48
C LEU A 93 -1.01 13.53 0.01
N LEU A 94 -1.94 13.20 -0.87
CA LEU A 94 -1.85 13.55 -2.30
C LEU A 94 -1.87 15.06 -2.52
N GLN A 95 -2.71 15.79 -1.78
CA GLN A 95 -2.78 17.24 -1.88
C GLN A 95 -1.46 17.90 -1.48
N ALA A 96 -0.85 17.47 -0.37
CA ALA A 96 0.45 17.99 0.07
C ALA A 96 1.56 17.70 -0.95
N LEU A 97 1.60 16.49 -1.52
CA LEU A 97 2.54 16.13 -2.57
C LEU A 97 2.33 16.97 -3.82
N TRP A 98 1.08 17.20 -4.23
CA TRP A 98 0.76 17.97 -5.42
C TRP A 98 1.10 19.45 -5.25
N GLN A 99 0.81 20.06 -4.10
CA GLN A 99 1.22 21.43 -3.79
C GLN A 99 2.74 21.61 -3.88
N GLN A 100 3.50 20.63 -3.38
CA GLN A 100 4.96 20.66 -3.48
C GLN A 100 5.46 20.51 -4.93
N LEU A 101 4.77 19.72 -5.76
CA LEU A 101 5.09 19.61 -7.19
C LEU A 101 4.84 20.93 -7.93
N GLU A 102 3.70 21.58 -7.68
CA GLU A 102 3.35 22.87 -8.31
C GLU A 102 4.26 24.01 -7.85
N ALA A 103 4.74 23.97 -6.62
CA ALA A 103 5.66 24.97 -6.08
C ALA A 103 7.11 24.80 -6.56
N ASN A 104 7.44 23.67 -7.17
CA ASN A 104 8.82 23.38 -7.58
C ASN A 104 9.07 23.78 -9.04
N PRO A 105 9.85 24.84 -9.31
CA PRO A 105 10.12 25.32 -10.69
C PRO A 105 10.93 24.33 -11.53
N GLY A 106 11.62 23.37 -10.92
CA GLY A 106 12.37 22.30 -11.60
C GLY A 106 11.51 21.13 -12.09
N ILE A 107 10.18 21.19 -11.86
CA ILE A 107 9.24 20.14 -12.25
C ILE A 107 8.21 20.70 -13.23
N ARG A 108 8.16 20.12 -14.43
CA ARG A 108 7.09 20.38 -15.39
C ARG A 108 5.92 19.43 -15.14
N ILE A 109 4.71 19.96 -15.07
CA ILE A 109 3.47 19.16 -14.97
C ILE A 109 2.70 19.27 -16.27
N VAL A 110 2.37 18.12 -16.87
CA VAL A 110 1.55 18.00 -18.08
C VAL A 110 0.31 17.15 -17.75
N LEU A 111 -0.86 17.69 -18.01
CA LEU A 111 -2.13 16.98 -17.78
C LEU A 111 -2.67 16.43 -19.09
N GLY A 112 -2.99 15.14 -19.11
CA GLY A 112 -3.56 14.46 -20.27
C GLY A 112 -3.31 12.97 -20.27
N ASP A 113 -3.99 12.28 -21.18
CA ASP A 113 -3.81 10.85 -21.40
C ASP A 113 -2.56 10.60 -22.27
N ILE A 114 -1.76 9.61 -21.89
CA ILE A 114 -0.65 9.13 -22.71
C ILE A 114 -1.23 8.33 -23.88
N GLN A 115 -0.91 8.74 -25.11
CA GLN A 115 -1.43 8.18 -26.35
C GLN A 115 -0.42 7.25 -27.05
N LEU A 116 0.87 7.53 -26.89
CA LEU A 116 1.96 6.79 -27.51
C LEU A 116 3.18 6.77 -26.60
N VAL A 117 3.91 5.67 -26.60
CA VAL A 117 5.18 5.49 -25.90
C VAL A 117 6.18 4.86 -26.87
N GLU A 118 7.26 5.56 -27.16
CA GLU A 118 8.35 5.08 -28.00
C GLU A 118 9.66 5.09 -27.21
N SER A 119 10.49 4.09 -27.40
CA SER A 119 11.80 3.98 -26.77
C SER A 119 12.85 3.63 -27.80
N ASN A 120 13.95 4.34 -27.76
CA ASN A 120 15.12 4.11 -28.60
C ASN A 120 16.42 4.02 -27.74
N PRO A 121 17.58 3.71 -28.29
CA PRO A 121 18.83 3.61 -27.51
C PRO A 121 19.21 4.91 -26.78
N THR A 122 18.76 6.07 -27.23
CA THR A 122 19.17 7.38 -26.71
C THR A 122 18.12 8.00 -25.77
N GLY A 123 16.86 7.57 -25.82
CA GLY A 123 15.82 8.18 -24.99
C GLY A 123 14.43 7.52 -25.13
N VAL A 124 13.47 8.18 -24.57
CA VAL A 124 12.05 7.83 -24.63
C VAL A 124 11.26 9.04 -25.10
N ALA A 125 10.29 8.82 -25.98
CA ALA A 125 9.30 9.83 -26.36
C ALA A 125 7.91 9.34 -25.97
N ILE A 126 7.07 10.26 -25.45
CA ILE A 126 5.66 10.01 -25.19
C ILE A 126 4.81 11.09 -25.83
N THR A 127 3.63 10.73 -26.32
CA THR A 127 2.65 11.69 -26.80
C THR A 127 1.53 11.84 -25.76
N VAL A 128 1.29 13.10 -25.35
CA VAL A 128 0.26 13.45 -24.35
C VAL A 128 -0.56 14.60 -24.91
N ALA A 129 -1.87 14.42 -25.05
CA ALA A 129 -2.79 15.43 -25.60
C ALA A 129 -2.31 16.04 -26.94
N GLY A 130 -1.62 15.25 -27.79
CA GLY A 130 -1.07 15.69 -29.09
C GLY A 130 0.31 16.35 -28.99
N GLU A 131 0.86 16.58 -27.82
CA GLU A 131 2.22 17.09 -27.61
C GLU A 131 3.20 15.93 -27.45
N SER A 132 4.36 15.99 -28.13
CA SER A 132 5.45 15.02 -27.94
C SER A 132 6.42 15.51 -26.89
N LEU A 133 6.64 14.68 -25.86
CA LEU A 133 7.58 14.90 -24.77
C LEU A 133 8.72 13.90 -24.86
N SER A 134 9.97 14.36 -24.77
CA SER A 134 11.16 13.50 -24.81
C SER A 134 11.90 13.54 -23.46
N ALA A 135 12.47 12.41 -23.08
CA ALA A 135 13.26 12.27 -21.87
C ALA A 135 14.30 11.16 -22.03
N ASP A 136 15.32 11.16 -21.18
CA ASP A 136 16.31 10.08 -21.10
C ASP A 136 15.68 8.78 -20.56
N PHE A 137 14.70 8.90 -19.64
CA PHE A 137 14.04 7.79 -18.98
C PHE A 137 12.57 8.08 -18.71
N LEU A 138 11.78 7.01 -18.73
CA LEU A 138 10.38 7.02 -18.30
C LEU A 138 10.20 6.10 -17.09
N VAL A 139 9.64 6.64 -16.02
CA VAL A 139 9.21 5.88 -14.84
C VAL A 139 7.69 5.86 -14.82
N ALA A 140 7.09 4.73 -15.19
CA ALA A 140 5.66 4.55 -15.17
C ALA A 140 5.19 4.17 -13.75
N ALA A 141 4.45 5.09 -13.12
CA ALA A 141 3.82 4.96 -11.81
C ALA A 141 2.31 5.23 -11.91
N ASP A 142 1.72 4.95 -13.05
CA ASP A 142 0.36 5.31 -13.48
C ASP A 142 -0.72 4.30 -13.05
N GLY A 143 -0.38 3.47 -12.03
CA GLY A 143 -1.34 2.67 -11.27
C GLY A 143 -1.73 1.35 -11.92
N ALA A 144 -2.73 0.70 -11.32
CA ALA A 144 -3.16 -0.65 -11.66
C ALA A 144 -3.58 -0.80 -13.14
N ARG A 145 -4.16 0.24 -13.74
CA ARG A 145 -4.59 0.30 -15.14
C ARG A 145 -3.60 1.06 -16.02
N SER A 146 -2.29 0.89 -15.76
CA SER A 146 -1.20 1.60 -16.42
C SER A 146 -1.36 1.68 -17.94
N ALA A 147 -1.45 2.92 -18.46
CA ALA A 147 -1.49 3.20 -19.89
C ALA A 147 -0.14 2.86 -20.54
N VAL A 148 0.96 3.20 -19.88
CA VAL A 148 2.32 2.88 -20.37
C VAL A 148 2.50 1.38 -20.55
N ARG A 149 2.10 0.58 -19.53
CA ARG A 149 2.19 -0.88 -19.59
C ARG A 149 1.36 -1.45 -20.75
N ASN A 150 0.16 -0.93 -20.96
CA ASN A 150 -0.73 -1.39 -22.01
C ASN A 150 -0.24 -0.98 -23.42
N LEU A 151 0.22 0.26 -23.60
CA LEU A 151 0.77 0.75 -24.86
C LEU A 151 2.04 0.00 -25.28
N LEU A 152 2.83 -0.47 -24.32
CA LEU A 152 4.01 -1.29 -24.56
C LEU A 152 3.69 -2.79 -24.66
N GLU A 153 2.42 -3.16 -24.59
CA GLU A 153 1.95 -4.56 -24.64
C GLU A 153 2.69 -5.47 -23.66
N VAL A 154 3.01 -4.97 -22.45
CA VAL A 154 3.75 -5.75 -21.46
C VAL A 154 2.86 -6.88 -20.94
N PRO A 155 3.23 -8.14 -21.14
CA PRO A 155 2.47 -9.26 -20.65
C PRO A 155 2.28 -9.15 -19.13
N THR A 156 1.03 -9.27 -18.68
CA THR A 156 0.67 -9.10 -17.28
C THR A 156 -0.16 -10.29 -16.83
N GLN A 157 0.32 -10.96 -15.81
CA GLN A 157 -0.43 -12.03 -15.18
C GLN A 157 -1.44 -11.42 -14.20
N VAL A 158 -2.69 -11.82 -14.33
CA VAL A 158 -3.81 -11.34 -13.52
C VAL A 158 -4.43 -12.51 -12.79
N TRP A 159 -4.63 -12.36 -11.49
CA TRP A 159 -5.33 -13.34 -10.65
C TRP A 159 -6.57 -12.68 -10.05
N PRO A 160 -7.77 -13.03 -10.56
CA PRO A 160 -9.01 -12.56 -9.96
C PRO A 160 -9.13 -13.14 -8.55
N THR A 161 -9.44 -12.29 -7.58
CA THR A 161 -9.60 -12.74 -6.19
C THR A 161 -11.01 -13.26 -5.93
N GLY A 162 -11.99 -12.90 -6.75
CA GLY A 162 -13.41 -13.13 -6.49
C GLY A 162 -13.96 -12.32 -5.34
N GLN A 163 -13.21 -11.33 -4.86
CA GLN A 163 -13.56 -10.51 -3.70
C GLN A 163 -13.53 -9.03 -4.05
N SER A 164 -14.26 -8.24 -3.26
CA SER A 164 -14.15 -6.79 -3.19
C SER A 164 -13.79 -6.35 -1.78
N ALA A 165 -13.24 -5.16 -1.63
CA ALA A 165 -13.05 -4.53 -0.34
C ALA A 165 -14.17 -3.50 -0.11
N LEU A 166 -14.82 -3.57 1.05
CA LEU A 166 -15.62 -2.50 1.61
C LEU A 166 -14.73 -1.64 2.49
N THR A 167 -14.78 -0.32 2.31
CA THR A 167 -14.06 0.64 3.15
C THR A 167 -15.00 1.71 3.67
N THR A 168 -14.79 2.10 4.92
CA THR A 168 -15.53 3.16 5.60
C THR A 168 -14.73 3.68 6.80
N VAL A 169 -15.25 4.67 7.49
CA VAL A 169 -14.78 5.12 8.80
C VAL A 169 -15.88 4.85 9.82
N VAL A 170 -15.51 4.40 10.99
CA VAL A 170 -16.44 4.16 12.11
C VAL A 170 -15.99 4.89 13.36
N GLU A 171 -16.96 5.30 14.18
CA GLU A 171 -16.76 5.72 15.54
C GLU A 171 -17.03 4.55 16.49
N THR A 172 -16.11 4.30 17.41
CA THR A 172 -16.17 3.20 18.37
C THR A 172 -16.43 3.71 19.80
N GLU A 173 -17.16 2.93 20.58
CA GLU A 173 -17.45 3.25 21.98
C GLU A 173 -16.18 3.29 22.84
N ARG A 174 -15.23 2.39 22.58
CA ARG A 174 -13.95 2.32 23.28
C ARG A 174 -12.83 2.86 22.39
N SER A 175 -11.82 3.46 23.03
CA SER A 175 -10.59 3.86 22.35
C SER A 175 -9.91 2.67 21.69
N HIS A 176 -9.34 2.88 20.51
CA HIS A 176 -8.52 1.86 19.83
C HIS A 176 -7.12 1.68 20.45
N GLU A 177 -6.72 2.52 21.40
CA GLU A 177 -5.44 2.44 22.12
C GLU A 177 -4.22 2.31 21.19
N HIS A 178 -4.22 3.02 20.07
CA HIS A 178 -3.19 2.93 19.02
C HIS A 178 -2.95 1.51 18.50
N THR A 179 -3.99 0.67 18.51
CA THR A 179 -3.94 -0.72 18.08
C THR A 179 -4.64 -0.92 16.74
N ALA A 180 -3.95 -1.52 15.78
CA ALA A 180 -4.56 -2.04 14.56
C ALA A 180 -5.14 -3.43 14.84
N TRP A 181 -6.43 -3.62 14.55
CA TRP A 181 -7.14 -4.87 14.78
C TRP A 181 -7.43 -5.54 13.45
N GLN A 182 -7.07 -6.80 13.31
CA GLN A 182 -7.34 -7.57 12.10
C GLN A 182 -7.87 -8.94 12.44
N ARG A 183 -9.04 -9.27 11.90
CA ARG A 183 -9.66 -10.59 12.04
C ARG A 183 -9.79 -11.28 10.70
N PHE A 184 -9.30 -12.50 10.62
CA PHE A 184 -9.53 -13.36 9.46
C PHE A 184 -10.87 -14.07 9.63
N LEU A 185 -11.84 -13.70 8.80
CA LEU A 185 -13.14 -14.33 8.70
C LEU A 185 -13.17 -15.28 7.50
N VAL A 186 -14.14 -16.18 7.44
CA VAL A 186 -14.28 -17.14 6.33
C VAL A 186 -14.39 -16.46 4.97
N ASP A 187 -15.15 -15.36 4.89
CA ASP A 187 -15.38 -14.62 3.67
C ASP A 187 -14.23 -13.62 3.36
N GLY A 188 -13.33 -13.42 4.29
CA GLY A 188 -12.13 -12.58 4.11
C GLY A 188 -11.75 -11.76 5.33
N PRO A 189 -10.61 -11.07 5.29
CA PRO A 189 -10.12 -10.31 6.42
C PRO A 189 -10.88 -9.00 6.64
N LEU A 190 -11.15 -8.71 7.91
CA LEU A 190 -11.65 -7.46 8.43
C LEU A 190 -10.54 -6.76 9.21
N ALA A 191 -10.27 -5.50 8.89
CA ALA A 191 -9.30 -4.67 9.60
C ALA A 191 -9.94 -3.37 10.11
N PHE A 192 -9.62 -3.02 11.36
CA PHE A 192 -9.88 -1.71 11.97
C PHE A 192 -8.53 -1.04 12.20
N LEU A 193 -8.30 0.05 11.51
CA LEU A 193 -7.05 0.78 11.48
C LEU A 193 -7.21 2.08 12.28
N PRO A 194 -6.39 2.31 13.32
CA PRO A 194 -6.55 3.44 14.21
C PRO A 194 -6.25 4.76 13.51
N SER A 195 -7.14 5.73 13.64
CA SER A 195 -6.92 7.08 13.18
C SER A 195 -6.14 7.91 14.20
N LYS A 196 -5.96 9.20 13.94
CA LYS A 196 -5.44 10.14 14.93
C LYS A 196 -6.40 10.33 16.11
N HIS A 197 -7.70 10.22 15.88
CA HIS A 197 -8.74 10.36 16.90
C HIS A 197 -8.99 9.00 17.55
N GLU A 198 -8.89 8.94 18.87
CA GLU A 198 -8.88 7.68 19.65
C GLU A 198 -10.08 6.76 19.44
N HIS A 199 -11.23 7.32 19.06
CA HIS A 199 -12.46 6.57 18.83
C HIS A 199 -12.78 6.36 17.35
N TYR A 200 -11.93 6.79 16.41
CA TYR A 200 -12.19 6.63 14.99
C TYR A 200 -11.26 5.59 14.37
N CYS A 201 -11.85 4.67 13.65
CA CYS A 201 -11.13 3.65 12.90
C CYS A 201 -11.50 3.68 11.42
N SER A 202 -10.50 3.59 10.55
CA SER A 202 -10.72 3.22 9.16
C SER A 202 -10.94 1.72 9.09
N VAL A 203 -12.04 1.30 8.45
CA VAL A 203 -12.40 -0.11 8.26
C VAL A 203 -12.11 -0.53 6.84
N VAL A 204 -11.44 -1.67 6.68
CA VAL A 204 -11.24 -2.35 5.40
C VAL A 204 -11.70 -3.79 5.57
N TRP A 205 -12.74 -4.19 4.84
CA TRP A 205 -13.31 -5.53 4.90
C TRP A 205 -13.33 -6.18 3.52
N SER A 206 -12.48 -7.16 3.32
CA SER A 206 -12.46 -7.95 2.08
C SER A 206 -13.49 -9.06 2.15
N GLN A 207 -14.37 -9.15 1.16
CA GLN A 207 -15.50 -10.11 1.15
C GLN A 207 -15.83 -10.56 -0.27
N SER A 208 -16.64 -11.61 -0.40
CA SER A 208 -17.29 -11.99 -1.65
C SER A 208 -18.20 -10.87 -2.16
N LEU A 209 -18.47 -10.82 -3.46
CA LEU A 209 -19.36 -9.81 -4.04
C LEU A 209 -20.75 -9.81 -3.40
N THR A 210 -21.31 -11.00 -3.16
CA THR A 210 -22.63 -11.16 -2.52
C THR A 210 -22.66 -10.56 -1.11
N SER A 211 -21.62 -10.78 -0.31
CA SER A 211 -21.53 -10.21 1.04
C SER A 211 -21.33 -8.69 1.01
N ILE A 212 -20.57 -8.17 0.06
CA ILE A 212 -20.43 -6.72 -0.14
C ILE A 212 -21.77 -6.08 -0.47
N GLU A 213 -22.52 -6.63 -1.41
CA GLU A 213 -23.85 -6.12 -1.79
C GLU A 213 -24.81 -6.13 -0.60
N ALA A 214 -24.82 -7.23 0.17
CA ALA A 214 -25.60 -7.31 1.39
C ALA A 214 -25.21 -6.24 2.42
N ASN A 215 -23.92 -6.05 2.66
CA ASN A 215 -23.42 -5.04 3.60
C ASN A 215 -23.68 -3.59 3.14
N LEU A 216 -23.68 -3.33 1.85
CA LEU A 216 -24.01 -2.01 1.31
C LEU A 216 -25.50 -1.70 1.41
N ALA A 217 -26.36 -2.73 1.39
CA ALA A 217 -27.81 -2.60 1.49
C ALA A 217 -28.32 -2.40 2.93
N LEU A 218 -27.51 -2.71 3.95
CA LEU A 218 -27.87 -2.52 5.36
C LEU A 218 -28.08 -1.03 5.68
N THR A 219 -28.99 -0.75 6.59
CA THR A 219 -29.05 0.57 7.26
C THR A 219 -27.76 0.81 8.05
N ASP A 220 -27.48 2.05 8.42
CA ASP A 220 -26.26 2.37 9.20
C ASP A 220 -26.28 1.67 10.57
N ALA A 221 -27.44 1.58 11.23
CA ALA A 221 -27.58 0.90 12.50
C ALA A 221 -27.32 -0.62 12.39
N GLU A 222 -27.89 -1.27 11.37
CA GLU A 222 -27.66 -2.69 11.10
C GLU A 222 -26.21 -2.97 10.76
N PHE A 223 -25.59 -2.10 9.94
CA PHE A 223 -24.18 -2.25 9.60
C PHE A 223 -23.27 -2.06 10.81
N CYS A 224 -23.54 -1.07 11.67
CA CYS A 224 -22.77 -0.87 12.91
C CYS A 224 -22.83 -2.12 13.80
N GLN A 225 -24.02 -2.70 13.99
CA GLN A 225 -24.17 -3.94 14.74
C GLN A 225 -23.43 -5.11 14.08
N HIS A 226 -23.54 -5.25 12.76
CA HIS A 226 -22.92 -6.33 12.00
C HIS A 226 -21.38 -6.25 12.02
N VAL A 227 -20.81 -5.08 11.74
CA VAL A 227 -19.34 -4.91 11.70
C VAL A 227 -18.73 -4.97 13.11
N GLY A 228 -19.43 -4.46 14.14
CA GLY A 228 -19.03 -4.60 15.53
C GLY A 228 -18.98 -6.06 15.96
N GLY A 229 -20.02 -6.83 15.66
CA GLY A 229 -20.08 -8.28 15.92
C GLY A 229 -19.02 -9.05 15.15
N ALA A 230 -18.74 -8.66 13.88
CA ALA A 230 -17.66 -9.25 13.11
C ALA A 230 -16.27 -9.04 13.73
N LEU A 231 -16.07 -7.98 14.52
CA LEU A 231 -14.84 -7.72 15.31
C LEU A 231 -14.95 -8.26 16.76
N GLU A 232 -15.99 -9.03 17.11
CA GLU A 232 -16.26 -9.51 18.47
C GLU A 232 -16.49 -8.38 19.49
N ASN A 233 -16.95 -7.22 19.04
CA ASN A 233 -17.15 -6.02 19.86
C ASN A 233 -15.93 -5.63 20.71
N ARG A 234 -14.71 -5.89 20.20
CA ARG A 234 -13.45 -5.59 20.90
C ARG A 234 -13.34 -4.11 21.27
N LEU A 235 -13.89 -3.24 20.43
CA LEU A 235 -13.90 -1.77 20.64
C LEU A 235 -15.26 -1.27 21.18
N GLY A 236 -16.04 -2.13 21.83
CA GLY A 236 -17.40 -1.81 22.24
C GLY A 236 -18.36 -1.75 21.05
N ASN A 237 -19.46 -1.02 21.21
CA ASN A 237 -20.42 -0.79 20.14
C ASN A 237 -19.82 0.14 19.08
N ILE A 238 -20.22 -0.03 17.82
CA ILE A 238 -19.97 0.97 16.80
C ILE A 238 -21.06 2.04 16.90
N VAL A 239 -20.65 3.26 17.23
CA VAL A 239 -21.55 4.38 17.52
C VAL A 239 -22.08 5.00 16.22
N GLN A 240 -21.19 5.16 15.23
CA GLN A 240 -21.50 5.80 13.95
C GLN A 240 -20.65 5.22 12.83
N VAL A 241 -21.19 5.24 11.61
CA VAL A 241 -20.49 4.83 10.39
C VAL A 241 -20.59 5.93 9.33
N ALA A 242 -19.49 6.14 8.60
CA ALA A 242 -19.47 6.99 7.41
C ALA A 242 -20.04 6.25 6.18
N GLN A 243 -20.09 6.94 5.04
CA GLN A 243 -20.43 6.31 3.77
C GLN A 243 -19.58 5.06 3.54
N ARG A 244 -20.21 3.98 3.10
CA ARG A 244 -19.55 2.73 2.73
C ARG A 244 -19.22 2.74 1.24
N LEU A 245 -17.96 2.50 0.91
CA LEU A 245 -17.48 2.39 -0.47
C LEU A 245 -17.01 0.98 -0.72
N SER A 246 -17.10 0.51 -1.96
CA SER A 246 -16.53 -0.77 -2.35
C SER A 246 -15.71 -0.65 -3.62
N PHE A 247 -14.70 -1.50 -3.72
CA PHE A 247 -13.88 -1.64 -4.94
C PHE A 247 -13.43 -3.08 -5.13
N PRO A 248 -13.35 -3.54 -6.39
CA PRO A 248 -12.95 -4.91 -6.69
C PRO A 248 -11.48 -5.14 -6.32
N LEU A 249 -11.20 -6.31 -5.76
CA LEU A 249 -9.86 -6.75 -5.44
C LEU A 249 -9.30 -7.60 -6.57
N GLN A 250 -8.14 -7.22 -7.07
CA GLN A 250 -7.43 -7.89 -8.12
C GLN A 250 -5.96 -7.98 -7.74
N GLN A 251 -5.32 -9.09 -8.08
CA GLN A 251 -3.87 -9.20 -8.03
C GLN A 251 -3.33 -9.21 -9.45
N GLN A 252 -2.24 -8.54 -9.69
CA GLN A 252 -1.58 -8.55 -10.98
C GLN A 252 -0.07 -8.36 -10.85
N LEU A 253 0.66 -8.89 -11.84
CA LEU A 253 2.10 -8.71 -11.97
C LEU A 253 2.48 -8.60 -13.44
N ALA A 254 3.14 -7.51 -13.82
CA ALA A 254 3.79 -7.39 -15.10
C ALA A 254 4.99 -8.35 -15.19
N GLN A 255 5.22 -8.94 -16.35
CA GLN A 255 6.34 -9.88 -16.54
C GLN A 255 7.71 -9.21 -16.49
N SER A 256 7.77 -7.89 -16.68
CA SER A 256 8.99 -7.12 -16.59
C SER A 256 8.79 -5.81 -15.85
N ALA A 257 9.71 -5.46 -14.96
CA ALA A 257 9.78 -4.12 -14.35
C ALA A 257 10.56 -3.14 -15.24
N GLN A 258 11.29 -3.63 -16.26
CA GLN A 258 11.97 -2.84 -17.28
C GLN A 258 11.60 -3.39 -18.67
N PRO A 259 10.41 -3.05 -19.19
CA PRO A 259 9.93 -3.60 -20.46
C PRO A 259 10.72 -3.11 -21.68
N ARG A 260 11.40 -1.97 -21.57
CA ARG A 260 12.35 -1.42 -22.55
C ARG A 260 13.56 -0.86 -21.81
N PRO A 261 14.72 -0.71 -22.45
CA PRO A 261 15.96 -0.30 -21.77
C PRO A 261 15.86 0.98 -20.93
N ARG A 262 15.00 1.92 -21.33
CA ARG A 262 14.84 3.24 -20.69
C ARG A 262 13.48 3.44 -20.05
N ILE A 263 12.71 2.37 -19.85
CA ILE A 263 11.35 2.44 -19.26
C ILE A 263 11.28 1.50 -18.06
N LEU A 264 10.88 2.07 -16.92
CA LEU A 264 10.64 1.33 -15.67
C LEU A 264 9.16 1.34 -15.31
N LEU A 265 8.67 0.23 -14.79
CA LEU A 265 7.37 0.13 -14.13
C LEU A 265 7.59 0.02 -12.61
N ILE A 266 6.90 0.87 -11.84
CA ILE A 266 6.94 0.85 -10.37
C ILE A 266 5.53 0.90 -9.78
N GLY A 267 5.41 0.62 -8.48
CA GLY A 267 4.12 0.63 -7.79
C GLY A 267 3.10 -0.29 -8.44
N ASP A 268 1.85 0.17 -8.54
CA ASP A 268 0.76 -0.62 -9.09
C ASP A 268 0.85 -0.80 -10.62
N ALA A 269 1.66 0.00 -11.32
CA ALA A 269 1.97 -0.25 -12.74
C ALA A 269 2.77 -1.55 -12.92
N LEU A 270 3.64 -1.88 -11.97
CA LEU A 270 4.37 -3.16 -11.94
C LEU A 270 3.53 -4.28 -11.33
N ARG A 271 2.91 -4.04 -10.17
CA ARG A 271 2.17 -5.07 -9.44
C ARG A 271 1.06 -4.51 -8.57
N VAL A 272 -0.05 -5.21 -8.53
CA VAL A 272 -1.12 -4.99 -7.55
C VAL A 272 -1.19 -6.19 -6.62
N VAL A 273 -1.16 -5.93 -5.34
CA VAL A 273 -1.27 -6.96 -4.29
C VAL A 273 -2.60 -6.84 -3.55
N HIS A 274 -3.04 -7.94 -2.94
CA HIS A 274 -4.21 -7.91 -2.05
C HIS A 274 -3.96 -6.94 -0.89
N PRO A 275 -4.96 -6.13 -0.45
CA PRO A 275 -4.78 -5.11 0.59
C PRO A 275 -4.55 -5.67 2.00
N LEU A 276 -4.18 -6.94 2.13
CA LEU A 276 -3.75 -7.52 3.40
C LEU A 276 -2.61 -6.68 4.01
N ALA A 277 -2.84 -6.17 5.20
CA ALA A 277 -1.90 -5.36 5.97
C ALA A 277 -1.42 -4.04 5.30
N GLY A 278 -2.18 -3.47 4.34
CA GLY A 278 -1.84 -2.18 3.73
C GLY A 278 -0.52 -2.15 2.95
N LEU A 279 -0.05 -3.28 2.44
CA LEU A 279 1.28 -3.43 1.83
C LEU A 279 1.46 -2.76 0.47
N GLY A 280 0.37 -2.51 -0.29
CA GLY A 280 0.47 -2.03 -1.68
C GLY A 280 1.28 -0.74 -1.83
N MET A 281 0.92 0.31 -1.09
CA MET A 281 1.62 1.59 -1.16
C MET A 281 3.06 1.49 -0.63
N ASN A 282 3.29 0.72 0.42
CA ASN A 282 4.63 0.51 0.97
C ASN A 282 5.58 -0.14 -0.04
N LEU A 283 5.10 -1.12 -0.81
CA LEU A 283 5.88 -1.76 -1.87
C LEU A 283 6.19 -0.77 -3.01
N GLY A 284 5.24 0.12 -3.35
CA GLY A 284 5.46 1.18 -4.35
C GLY A 284 6.49 2.21 -3.88
N LEU A 285 6.41 2.64 -2.62
CA LEU A 285 7.39 3.56 -2.03
C LEU A 285 8.77 2.90 -1.86
N GLU A 286 8.81 1.60 -1.61
CA GLU A 286 10.06 0.83 -1.61
C GLU A 286 10.69 0.74 -3.02
N ASP A 287 9.87 0.66 -4.09
CA ASP A 287 10.40 0.76 -5.47
C ASP A 287 11.09 2.11 -5.67
N VAL A 288 10.45 3.21 -5.23
CA VAL A 288 11.04 4.54 -5.31
C VAL A 288 12.37 4.60 -4.55
N ARG A 289 12.39 4.13 -3.30
CA ARG A 289 13.62 4.11 -2.50
C ARG A 289 14.74 3.31 -3.16
N THR A 290 14.41 2.14 -3.70
CA THR A 290 15.39 1.29 -4.40
C THR A 290 15.89 1.95 -5.69
N LEU A 291 15.01 2.65 -6.43
CA LEU A 291 15.38 3.43 -7.60
C LEU A 291 16.36 4.54 -7.23
N LEU A 292 16.05 5.32 -6.18
CA LEU A 292 16.90 6.41 -5.72
C LEU A 292 18.29 5.92 -5.25
N GLN A 293 18.34 4.77 -4.56
CA GLN A 293 19.61 4.14 -4.20
C GLN A 293 20.47 3.80 -5.43
N ARG A 294 19.84 3.29 -6.52
CA ARG A 294 20.56 3.02 -7.76
C ARG A 294 21.08 4.29 -8.43
N VAL A 295 20.27 5.34 -8.43
CA VAL A 295 20.67 6.66 -8.94
C VAL A 295 21.88 7.20 -8.16
N ASP A 296 21.83 7.10 -6.83
CA ASP A 296 22.92 7.57 -5.97
C ASP A 296 24.20 6.75 -6.16
N GLU A 297 24.11 5.42 -6.37
CA GLU A 297 25.26 4.54 -6.62
C GLU A 297 25.94 4.80 -7.97
N THR A 298 25.23 5.31 -8.96
CA THR A 298 25.75 5.55 -10.32
C THR A 298 26.21 6.98 -10.55
N ASN A 299 26.18 7.83 -9.52
CA ASN A 299 26.49 9.26 -9.64
C ASN A 299 25.69 9.95 -10.77
N ALA A 300 24.42 9.57 -10.91
CA ALA A 300 23.50 10.03 -11.96
C ALA A 300 23.86 9.64 -13.41
N ASP A 301 24.85 8.77 -13.62
CA ASP A 301 25.05 8.12 -14.92
C ASP A 301 24.01 7.00 -15.08
N LEU A 302 22.93 7.34 -15.80
CA LEU A 302 21.77 6.47 -15.97
C LEU A 302 21.87 5.61 -17.23
N ALA A 303 22.94 4.83 -17.36
CA ALA A 303 22.98 3.79 -18.39
C ALA A 303 21.83 2.78 -18.18
N PRO A 304 21.19 2.29 -19.26
CA PRO A 304 20.03 1.37 -19.15
C PRO A 304 20.31 0.13 -18.31
N GLU A 305 21.56 -0.33 -18.26
CA GLU A 305 22.04 -1.49 -17.51
C GLU A 305 21.91 -1.31 -15.98
N CYS A 306 22.00 -0.06 -15.49
CA CYS A 306 21.85 0.27 -14.08
C CYS A 306 20.49 -0.16 -13.54
N PHE A 307 19.46 -0.06 -14.37
CA PHE A 307 18.10 -0.38 -14.02
C PHE A 307 17.77 -1.88 -14.14
N THR A 308 18.58 -2.66 -14.85
CA THR A 308 18.35 -4.11 -14.99
C THR A 308 18.44 -4.82 -13.64
N LYS A 309 19.39 -4.42 -12.79
CA LYS A 309 19.53 -4.97 -11.44
C LYS A 309 18.33 -4.57 -10.55
N PHE A 310 17.94 -3.30 -10.64
CA PHE A 310 16.71 -2.81 -9.99
C PHE A 310 15.49 -3.63 -10.41
N ALA A 311 15.25 -3.74 -11.71
CA ALA A 311 14.10 -4.42 -12.27
C ALA A 311 14.01 -5.89 -11.82
N ARG A 312 15.14 -6.60 -11.88
CA ARG A 312 15.24 -7.99 -11.43
C ARG A 312 14.94 -8.13 -9.94
N GLN A 313 15.52 -7.26 -9.10
CA GLN A 313 15.30 -7.26 -7.66
C GLN A 313 13.82 -7.03 -7.32
N ARG A 314 13.20 -6.01 -7.96
CA ARG A 314 11.79 -5.66 -7.70
C ARG A 314 10.83 -6.73 -8.19
N LEU A 315 11.10 -7.34 -9.34
CA LEU A 315 10.29 -8.43 -9.87
C LEU A 315 10.33 -9.66 -8.96
N LEU A 316 11.53 -10.08 -8.52
CA LEU A 316 11.68 -11.21 -7.60
C LEU A 316 10.96 -10.96 -6.27
N LYS A 317 11.10 -9.77 -5.69
CA LYS A 317 10.39 -9.41 -4.45
C LYS A 317 8.88 -9.43 -4.65
N SER A 318 8.39 -8.92 -5.77
CA SER A 318 6.97 -8.94 -6.12
C SER A 318 6.42 -10.36 -6.25
N GLN A 319 7.14 -11.25 -6.93
CA GLN A 319 6.76 -12.67 -7.07
C GLN A 319 6.71 -13.37 -5.71
N LEU A 320 7.73 -13.16 -4.88
CA LEU A 320 7.77 -13.72 -3.53
C LEU A 320 6.58 -13.25 -2.69
N MET A 321 6.31 -11.94 -2.69
CA MET A 321 5.19 -11.36 -1.95
C MET A 321 3.84 -11.92 -2.39
N LEU A 322 3.60 -12.01 -3.70
CA LEU A 322 2.36 -12.60 -4.24
C LEU A 322 2.20 -14.07 -3.85
N ARG A 323 3.29 -14.87 -3.83
CA ARG A 323 3.25 -16.25 -3.38
C ARG A 323 2.94 -16.36 -1.88
N ILE A 324 3.52 -15.50 -1.04
CA ILE A 324 3.24 -15.47 0.40
C ILE A 324 1.76 -15.13 0.63
N LEU A 325 1.24 -14.09 -0.04
CA LEU A 325 -0.17 -13.68 0.09
C LEU A 325 -1.13 -14.76 -0.41
N ALA A 326 -0.80 -15.45 -1.52
CA ALA A 326 -1.59 -16.57 -2.02
C ALA A 326 -1.60 -17.74 -1.02
N GLY A 327 -0.44 -18.05 -0.43
CA GLY A 327 -0.32 -19.06 0.63
C GLY A 327 -1.16 -18.71 1.87
N LEU A 328 -1.12 -17.46 2.33
CA LEU A 328 -1.95 -16.97 3.42
C LEU A 328 -3.45 -17.09 3.09
N LYS A 329 -3.86 -16.65 1.88
CA LYS A 329 -5.24 -16.79 1.43
C LYS A 329 -5.72 -18.25 1.44
N THR A 330 -4.92 -19.17 0.94
CA THR A 330 -5.24 -20.61 0.95
C THR A 330 -5.30 -21.15 2.38
N LEU A 331 -4.35 -20.74 3.22
CA LEU A 331 -4.27 -21.17 4.61
C LEU A 331 -5.50 -20.72 5.41
N TYR A 332 -5.94 -19.46 5.26
CA TYR A 332 -7.04 -18.86 6.04
C TYR A 332 -8.41 -18.98 5.38
N GLY A 333 -8.50 -19.16 4.07
CA GLY A 333 -9.75 -19.22 3.32
C GLY A 333 -10.45 -20.58 3.28
N GLN A 334 -9.86 -21.66 3.83
CA GLN A 334 -10.48 -22.97 3.79
C GLN A 334 -10.89 -23.45 5.20
N PRO A 335 -12.16 -23.83 5.41
CA PRO A 335 -12.64 -24.39 6.66
C PRO A 335 -12.22 -25.88 6.79
N SER A 336 -10.92 -26.13 6.95
CA SER A 336 -10.37 -27.48 7.13
C SER A 336 -9.86 -27.63 8.57
N PRO A 337 -10.26 -28.69 9.32
CA PRO A 337 -9.73 -28.94 10.66
C PRO A 337 -8.20 -29.11 10.68
N VAL A 338 -7.63 -29.71 9.64
CA VAL A 338 -6.18 -29.88 9.49
C VAL A 338 -5.48 -28.53 9.29
N LEU A 339 -6.02 -27.69 8.41
CA LEU A 339 -5.48 -26.35 8.20
C LEU A 339 -5.65 -25.47 9.44
N SER A 340 -6.77 -25.59 10.17
CA SER A 340 -6.96 -24.90 11.44
C SER A 340 -5.93 -25.32 12.48
N TRP A 341 -5.63 -26.60 12.57
CA TRP A 341 -4.56 -27.11 13.44
C TRP A 341 -3.18 -26.56 13.03
N ILE A 342 -2.86 -26.60 11.74
CA ILE A 342 -1.58 -26.04 11.21
C ILE A 342 -1.49 -24.54 11.52
N ARG A 343 -2.58 -23.77 11.34
CA ARG A 343 -2.63 -22.34 11.67
C ARG A 343 -2.36 -22.11 13.16
N ASN A 344 -3.08 -22.83 14.04
CA ASN A 344 -2.91 -22.68 15.48
C ASN A 344 -1.51 -23.03 15.96
N VAL A 345 -0.91 -24.10 15.42
CA VAL A 345 0.48 -24.49 15.71
C VAL A 345 1.46 -23.45 15.15
N GLY A 346 1.24 -22.99 13.92
CA GLY A 346 2.07 -21.96 13.26
C GLY A 346 2.03 -20.62 14.00
N VAL A 347 0.83 -20.14 14.35
CA VAL A 347 0.65 -18.92 15.16
C VAL A 347 1.30 -19.06 16.52
N GLY A 348 1.14 -20.21 17.18
CA GLY A 348 1.80 -20.52 18.44
C GLY A 348 3.33 -20.55 18.34
N ALA A 349 3.87 -21.08 17.24
CA ALA A 349 5.32 -21.08 16.97
C ALA A 349 5.86 -19.68 16.73
N VAL A 350 5.15 -18.85 15.95
CA VAL A 350 5.52 -17.45 15.73
C VAL A 350 5.51 -16.67 17.04
N ASN A 351 4.45 -16.81 17.86
CA ASN A 351 4.36 -16.13 19.15
C ASN A 351 5.46 -16.54 20.14
N ARG A 352 5.96 -17.78 20.08
CA ARG A 352 7.04 -18.28 20.95
C ARG A 352 8.44 -17.97 20.44
N SER A 353 8.58 -17.55 19.20
CA SER A 353 9.86 -17.25 18.57
C SER A 353 10.01 -15.75 18.35
N ASP A 354 10.61 -15.07 19.32
CA ASP A 354 10.88 -13.62 19.23
C ASP A 354 11.68 -13.28 17.97
N TRP A 355 12.60 -14.14 17.56
CA TRP A 355 13.37 -13.96 16.34
C TRP A 355 12.46 -13.96 15.07
N LEU A 356 11.58 -14.99 14.94
CA LEU A 356 10.70 -15.11 13.77
C LEU A 356 9.70 -13.97 13.73
N LYS A 357 9.11 -13.64 14.87
CA LYS A 357 8.19 -12.53 15.04
C LYS A 357 8.85 -11.21 14.64
N ARG A 358 10.07 -10.95 15.14
CA ARG A 358 10.87 -9.78 14.79
C ARG A 358 11.19 -9.72 13.30
N GLN A 359 11.51 -10.83 12.63
CA GLN A 359 11.75 -10.84 11.18
C GLN A 359 10.49 -10.46 10.38
N ILE A 360 9.33 -10.99 10.76
CA ILE A 360 8.04 -10.64 10.13
C ILE A 360 7.76 -9.14 10.31
N MET A 361 7.92 -8.63 11.52
CA MET A 361 7.71 -7.20 11.81
C MET A 361 8.64 -6.30 10.99
N ILE A 362 9.93 -6.65 10.91
CA ILE A 362 10.93 -5.90 10.14
C ILE A 362 10.56 -5.85 8.66
N GLU A 363 10.13 -6.97 8.07
CA GLU A 363 9.77 -7.01 6.66
C GLU A 363 8.51 -6.18 6.37
N VAL A 364 7.52 -6.21 7.27
CA VAL A 364 6.29 -5.40 7.17
C VAL A 364 6.58 -3.90 7.37
N LEU A 365 7.53 -3.55 8.24
CA LEU A 365 7.90 -2.15 8.55
C LEU A 365 8.88 -1.53 7.55
N GLY A 366 9.26 -2.19 6.50
CA GLY A 366 10.08 -1.63 5.43
C GLY A 366 11.54 -2.11 5.37
N GLY A 367 11.81 -3.28 5.95
CA GLY A 367 13.07 -3.99 5.78
C GLY A 367 14.21 -3.58 6.73
N ARG A 368 15.27 -4.39 6.74
CA ARG A 368 16.41 -4.28 7.67
C ARG A 368 17.20 -2.97 7.55
N GLU A 369 17.24 -2.38 6.37
CA GLU A 369 18.06 -1.19 6.11
C GLU A 369 17.58 0.06 6.86
N VAL A 370 16.27 0.13 7.16
CA VAL A 370 15.67 1.25 7.89
C VAL A 370 16.02 1.19 9.39
N LEU A 371 16.14 -0.02 9.94
CA LEU A 371 16.50 -0.20 11.36
C LEU A 371 18.01 -0.07 11.60
N ALA A 372 18.86 -0.44 10.62
CA ALA A 372 20.30 -0.34 10.73
C ALA A 372 20.82 1.12 10.83
N ARG A 373 20.13 2.09 10.20
CA ARG A 373 20.49 3.51 10.28
C ARG A 373 20.18 4.15 11.64
N LYS A 374 19.33 3.56 12.48
CA LYS A 374 19.07 4.05 13.84
C LYS A 374 20.22 3.78 14.83
N ASN A 375 21.07 2.80 14.54
CA ASN A 375 22.20 2.42 15.41
C ASN A 375 23.50 3.16 15.07
N SER A 376 23.46 4.13 14.15
CA SER A 376 24.61 4.93 13.71
C SER A 376 24.49 6.43 14.04
N HIS A 377 23.62 6.79 14.97
CA HIS A 377 23.52 8.16 15.52
C HIS A 377 23.58 8.17 17.04
#